data_8d83e875d6d65a7a54715090738e22eb
#
_entry.id   8d83e875d6d65a7a54715090738e22eb
#
_cell.length_a   1.000
_cell.length_b   1.000
_cell.length_c   1.000
_cell.angle_alpha   90.00
_cell.angle_beta   90.00
_cell.angle_gamma   90.00
#
_symmetry.space_group_name_H-M   'P 1'
#
loop_
_entity.id
_entity.type
_entity.pdbx_description
1 polymer ?
#
loop_
_entity_poly.entity_id
_entity_poly.type
_entity_poly.pdbx_seq_one_letter_code
_entity_poly.pdbx_strand_id
1 'polypeptide(L)'
;MPMIPEATVAMLACARIGAVHSVVFGGFSVDSLKNRIEDCGSAVVITADESVRGGKKVPLKANVDAAIKDLAAVKHVLVIKRTGGKIDWNPRDVWVHEALEKAASDCPAEIMDAEDPLFILYTSGSTGKPKGALHT
;
A
#
# COMPACT_ATOMS: atom_id res chain seq x y z
N MET A 1 -5.27 0.58 -2.31
CA MET A 1 -6.32 0.08 -1.39
C MET A 1 -7.69 0.63 -1.80
N PRO A 2 -8.82 -0.03 -1.45
CA PRO A 2 -10.15 0.58 -1.58
C PRO A 2 -10.34 1.69 -0.53
N MET A 3 -11.42 2.46 -0.69
CA MET A 3 -11.81 3.50 0.30
C MET A 3 -12.51 2.82 1.49
N ILE A 4 -11.69 2.35 2.42
CA ILE A 4 -12.10 1.70 3.67
C ILE A 4 -11.37 2.35 4.85
N PRO A 5 -11.89 2.25 6.08
CA PRO A 5 -11.24 2.86 7.26
C PRO A 5 -9.77 2.48 7.42
N GLU A 6 -9.41 1.24 7.08
CA GLU A 6 -8.04 0.74 7.16
C GLU A 6 -7.06 1.51 6.25
N ALA A 7 -7.53 2.13 5.16
CA ALA A 7 -6.69 2.99 4.34
C ALA A 7 -6.24 4.24 5.11
N THR A 8 -7.16 4.87 5.83
CA THR A 8 -6.86 6.03 6.68
C THR A 8 -5.97 5.63 7.85
N VAL A 9 -6.29 4.51 8.51
CA VAL A 9 -5.48 3.97 9.61
C VAL A 9 -4.05 3.71 9.15
N ALA A 10 -3.85 3.10 7.98
CA ALA A 10 -2.53 2.82 7.44
C ALA A 10 -1.73 4.12 7.16
N MET A 11 -2.35 5.15 6.60
CA MET A 11 -1.70 6.45 6.39
C MET A 11 -1.27 7.10 7.71
N LEU A 12 -2.16 7.12 8.71
CA LEU A 12 -1.87 7.68 10.03
C LEU A 12 -0.82 6.86 10.79
N ALA A 13 -0.84 5.54 10.64
CA ALA A 13 0.18 4.67 11.22
C ALA A 13 1.57 4.94 10.62
N CYS A 14 1.65 5.10 9.28
CA CYS A 14 2.91 5.50 8.64
C CYS A 14 3.43 6.83 9.17
N ALA A 15 2.57 7.85 9.24
CA ALA A 15 2.95 9.15 9.79
C ALA A 15 3.43 9.03 11.25
N ARG A 16 2.75 8.20 12.06
CA ARG A 16 3.11 8.01 13.46
C ARG A 16 4.50 7.40 13.68
N ILE A 17 4.94 6.51 12.78
CA ILE A 17 6.24 5.84 12.89
C ILE A 17 7.32 6.45 11.98
N GLY A 18 7.08 7.63 11.40
CA GLY A 18 8.02 8.29 10.50
C GLY A 18 8.24 7.56 9.17
N ALA A 19 7.31 6.69 8.75
CA ALA A 19 7.41 5.95 7.50
C ALA A 19 6.79 6.73 6.34
N VAL A 20 7.58 6.97 5.29
CA VAL A 20 7.08 7.60 4.06
C VAL A 20 6.14 6.66 3.35
N HIS A 21 4.94 7.13 3.01
CA HIS A 21 3.95 6.31 2.31
C HIS A 21 3.51 6.91 0.98
N SER A 22 3.00 6.06 0.09
CA SER A 22 2.41 6.49 -1.17
C SER A 22 1.05 5.83 -1.37
N VAL A 23 0.00 6.64 -1.52
CA VAL A 23 -1.35 6.15 -1.77
C VAL A 23 -1.56 5.95 -3.26
N VAL A 24 -1.89 4.71 -3.64
CA VAL A 24 -2.15 4.34 -5.03
C VAL A 24 -3.60 3.93 -5.18
N PHE A 25 -4.27 4.51 -6.18
CA PHE A 25 -5.66 4.18 -6.48
C PHE A 25 -5.81 2.71 -6.91
N GLY A 26 -6.72 1.97 -6.26
CA GLY A 26 -6.91 0.54 -6.49
C GLY A 26 -7.48 0.15 -7.86
N GLY A 27 -7.85 1.11 -8.69
CA GLY A 27 -8.30 0.90 -10.07
C GLY A 27 -7.22 1.07 -11.14
N PHE A 28 -5.97 1.32 -10.75
CA PHE A 28 -4.87 1.39 -11.71
C PHE A 28 -4.49 0.00 -12.25
N SER A 29 -3.89 -0.02 -13.45
CA SER A 29 -3.34 -1.23 -14.06
C SER A 29 -2.16 -1.79 -13.26
N VAL A 30 -1.86 -3.06 -13.46
CA VAL A 30 -0.71 -3.76 -12.87
C VAL A 30 0.59 -3.01 -13.15
N ASP A 31 0.82 -2.59 -14.40
CA ASP A 31 2.03 -1.84 -14.78
C ASP A 31 2.11 -0.48 -14.08
N SER A 32 0.97 0.22 -13.97
CA SER A 32 0.90 1.49 -13.29
C SER A 32 1.22 1.38 -11.80
N LEU A 33 0.81 0.28 -11.17
CA LEU A 33 1.14 -0.05 -9.79
C LEU A 33 2.63 -0.42 -9.66
N LYS A 34 3.13 -1.32 -10.53
CA LYS A 34 4.54 -1.72 -10.57
C LYS A 34 5.47 -0.54 -10.64
N ASN A 35 5.24 0.36 -11.61
CA ASN A 35 6.10 1.52 -11.82
C ASN A 35 6.20 2.43 -10.59
N ARG A 36 5.10 2.61 -9.84
CA ARG A 36 5.09 3.41 -8.61
C ARG A 36 5.83 2.74 -7.45
N ILE A 37 5.62 1.44 -7.28
CA ILE A 37 6.31 0.64 -6.26
C ILE A 37 7.83 0.65 -6.50
N GLU A 38 8.22 0.51 -7.75
CA GLU A 38 9.63 0.52 -8.17
C GLU A 38 10.26 1.90 -8.01
N ASP A 39 9.60 2.95 -8.48
CA ASP A 39 10.07 4.33 -8.44
C ASP A 39 10.27 4.83 -7.00
N CYS A 40 9.36 4.52 -6.08
CA CYS A 40 9.52 4.91 -4.67
C CYS A 40 10.27 3.86 -3.81
N GLY A 41 10.77 2.78 -4.39
CA GLY A 41 11.56 1.77 -3.69
C GLY A 41 10.82 1.10 -2.52
N SER A 42 9.51 0.90 -2.65
CA SER A 42 8.68 0.39 -1.54
C SER A 42 9.11 -0.99 -1.08
N ALA A 43 9.38 -1.14 0.22
CA ALA A 43 9.66 -2.43 0.86
C ALA A 43 8.39 -3.15 1.34
N VAL A 44 7.33 -2.41 1.60
CA VAL A 44 6.05 -2.91 2.10
C VAL A 44 4.92 -2.44 1.20
N VAL A 45 4.01 -3.33 0.86
CA VAL A 45 2.78 -3.01 0.14
C VAL A 45 1.59 -3.37 1.02
N ILE A 46 0.64 -2.44 1.19
CA ILE A 46 -0.61 -2.68 1.91
C ILE A 46 -1.74 -2.75 0.89
N THR A 47 -2.51 -3.83 0.90
CA THR A 47 -3.62 -4.07 -0.02
C THR A 47 -4.81 -4.70 0.68
N ALA A 48 -5.89 -4.92 -0.04
CA ALA A 48 -6.98 -5.78 0.41
C ALA A 48 -7.06 -7.03 -0.50
N ASP A 49 -7.76 -8.07 -0.04
CA ASP A 49 -8.06 -9.24 -0.86
C ASP A 49 -8.72 -8.79 -2.19
N GLU A 50 -9.84 -8.12 -2.08
CA GLU A 50 -10.60 -7.59 -3.22
C GLU A 50 -11.19 -6.21 -2.90
N SER A 51 -11.59 -5.48 -3.92
CA SER A 51 -12.45 -4.31 -3.82
C SER A 51 -13.79 -4.58 -4.51
N VAL A 52 -14.81 -3.83 -4.14
CA VAL A 52 -16.09 -3.82 -4.86
C VAL A 52 -16.30 -2.43 -5.46
N ARG A 53 -16.50 -2.38 -6.77
CA ARG A 53 -16.73 -1.14 -7.49
C ARG A 53 -17.82 -1.34 -8.56
N GLY A 54 -18.88 -0.54 -8.50
CA GLY A 54 -20.00 -0.67 -9.43
C GLY A 54 -20.61 -2.09 -9.46
N GLY A 55 -20.70 -2.75 -8.29
CA GLY A 55 -21.21 -4.12 -8.17
C GLY A 55 -20.23 -5.22 -8.62
N LYS A 56 -19.05 -4.86 -9.13
CA LYS A 56 -18.04 -5.81 -9.60
C LYS A 56 -16.89 -5.93 -8.60
N LYS A 57 -16.36 -7.14 -8.46
CA LYS A 57 -15.15 -7.40 -7.67
C LYS A 57 -13.91 -7.03 -8.47
N VAL A 58 -12.96 -6.35 -7.83
CA VAL A 58 -11.64 -6.02 -8.35
C VAL A 58 -10.61 -6.80 -7.56
N PRO A 59 -9.82 -7.71 -8.15
CA PRO A 59 -8.89 -8.59 -7.46
C PRO A 59 -7.60 -7.84 -7.09
N LEU A 60 -7.63 -7.06 -6.01
CA LEU A 60 -6.52 -6.17 -5.64
C LEU A 60 -5.25 -6.95 -5.29
N LYS A 61 -5.38 -8.04 -4.52
CA LYS A 61 -4.23 -8.88 -4.15
C LYS A 61 -3.56 -9.49 -5.38
N ALA A 62 -4.34 -10.04 -6.32
CA ALA A 62 -3.80 -10.60 -7.56
C ALA A 62 -3.10 -9.54 -8.41
N ASN A 63 -3.63 -8.31 -8.47
CA ASN A 63 -2.97 -7.20 -9.16
C ASN A 63 -1.65 -6.81 -8.48
N VAL A 64 -1.59 -6.83 -7.15
CA VAL A 64 -0.34 -6.61 -6.40
C VAL A 64 0.66 -7.71 -6.71
N ASP A 65 0.27 -8.97 -6.64
CA ASP A 65 1.16 -10.11 -6.92
C ASP A 65 1.79 -10.02 -8.31
N ALA A 66 0.97 -9.70 -9.30
CA ALA A 66 1.46 -9.50 -10.67
C ALA A 66 2.42 -8.32 -10.78
N ALA A 67 2.13 -7.21 -10.09
CA ALA A 67 2.97 -6.01 -10.11
C ALA A 67 4.35 -6.22 -9.47
N ILE A 68 4.40 -7.01 -8.38
CA ILE A 68 5.64 -7.19 -7.58
C ILE A 68 6.39 -8.49 -7.88
N LYS A 69 5.96 -9.26 -8.89
CA LYS A 69 6.55 -10.56 -9.23
C LYS A 69 8.07 -10.52 -9.31
N ASP A 70 8.61 -9.50 -9.97
CA ASP A 70 10.04 -9.33 -10.22
C ASP A 70 10.69 -8.27 -9.30
N LEU A 71 9.95 -7.73 -8.33
CA LEU A 71 10.43 -6.69 -7.43
C LEU A 71 10.94 -7.27 -6.11
N ALA A 72 12.22 -7.62 -6.07
CA ALA A 72 12.87 -8.17 -4.88
C ALA A 72 12.96 -7.17 -3.70
N ALA A 73 12.80 -5.88 -3.96
CA ALA A 73 12.76 -4.83 -2.93
C ALA A 73 11.55 -4.98 -2.01
N VAL A 74 10.40 -5.42 -2.52
CA VAL A 74 9.19 -5.65 -1.71
C VAL A 74 9.38 -6.87 -0.82
N LYS A 75 9.42 -6.67 0.48
CA LYS A 75 9.65 -7.70 1.49
C LYS A 75 8.36 -8.25 2.08
N HIS A 76 7.35 -7.40 2.25
CA HIS A 76 6.08 -7.77 2.86
C HIS A 76 4.88 -7.21 2.10
N VAL A 77 3.82 -8.01 2.05
CA VAL A 77 2.50 -7.59 1.56
C VAL A 77 1.50 -7.76 2.69
N LEU A 78 1.03 -6.65 3.22
CA LEU A 78 0.02 -6.63 4.28
C LEU A 78 -1.37 -6.68 3.65
N VAL A 79 -2.12 -7.72 3.92
CA VAL A 79 -3.41 -7.99 3.27
C VAL A 79 -4.57 -7.78 4.25
N ILE A 80 -5.51 -6.93 3.87
CA ILE A 80 -6.75 -6.69 4.62
C ILE A 80 -7.84 -7.61 4.06
N LYS A 81 -8.47 -8.39 4.93
CA LYS A 81 -9.59 -9.25 4.58
C LYS A 81 -10.87 -8.42 4.52
N ARG A 82 -11.27 -8.03 3.31
CA ARG A 82 -12.47 -7.21 3.08
C ARG A 82 -13.68 -8.01 2.64
N THR A 83 -13.53 -8.85 1.63
CA THR A 83 -14.64 -9.62 1.04
C THR A 83 -14.59 -11.09 1.44
N GLY A 84 -13.44 -11.57 1.92
CA GLY A 84 -13.19 -12.97 2.17
C GLY A 84 -13.09 -13.81 0.90
N GLY A 85 -12.85 -13.17 -0.25
CA GLY A 85 -12.62 -13.86 -1.51
C GLY A 85 -11.39 -14.76 -1.47
N LYS A 86 -11.40 -15.81 -2.28
CA LYS A 86 -10.24 -16.69 -2.42
C LYS A 86 -9.11 -15.94 -3.13
N ILE A 87 -7.95 -15.90 -2.51
CA ILE A 87 -6.72 -15.29 -3.04
C ILE A 87 -5.57 -16.28 -2.98
N ASP A 88 -4.59 -16.10 -3.86
CA ASP A 88 -3.32 -16.81 -3.77
C ASP A 88 -2.50 -16.22 -2.60
N TRP A 89 -1.72 -17.08 -1.93
CA TRP A 89 -0.93 -16.71 -0.76
C TRP A 89 0.55 -16.98 -1.00
N ASN A 90 1.37 -15.96 -0.83
CA ASN A 90 2.81 -16.00 -1.07
C ASN A 90 3.60 -15.89 0.25
N PRO A 91 4.86 -16.33 0.33
CA PRO A 91 5.65 -16.30 1.56
C PRO A 91 5.83 -14.92 2.22
N ARG A 92 5.69 -13.83 1.46
CA ARG A 92 5.79 -12.44 1.96
C ARG A 92 4.45 -11.84 2.39
N ASP A 93 3.36 -12.58 2.28
CA ASP A 93 2.04 -12.11 2.63
C ASP A 93 1.77 -12.25 4.13
N VAL A 94 1.10 -11.25 4.68
CA VAL A 94 0.71 -11.22 6.10
C VAL A 94 -0.72 -10.70 6.20
N TRP A 95 -1.59 -11.44 6.89
CA TRP A 95 -2.91 -10.94 7.23
C TRP A 95 -2.81 -9.83 8.27
N VAL A 96 -3.36 -8.65 7.97
CA VAL A 96 -3.32 -7.50 8.88
C VAL A 96 -4.00 -7.81 10.21
N HIS A 97 -5.16 -8.47 10.20
CA HIS A 97 -5.88 -8.82 11.44
C HIS A 97 -5.07 -9.77 12.33
N GLU A 98 -4.37 -10.76 11.76
CA GLU A 98 -3.51 -11.68 12.53
C GLU A 98 -2.26 -10.99 13.10
N ALA A 99 -1.71 -10.02 12.35
CA ALA A 99 -0.60 -9.21 12.83
C ALA A 99 -1.03 -8.29 13.99
N LEU A 100 -2.22 -7.70 13.89
CA LEU A 100 -2.77 -6.83 14.93
C LEU A 100 -3.06 -7.57 16.24
N GLU A 101 -3.50 -8.84 16.19
CA GLU A 101 -3.71 -9.66 17.39
C GLU A 101 -2.43 -9.87 18.20
N LYS A 102 -1.27 -9.81 17.55
CA LYS A 102 0.05 -10.02 18.15
C LYS A 102 0.79 -8.71 18.46
N ALA A 103 0.28 -7.60 17.96
CA ALA A 103 0.93 -6.30 18.12
C ALA A 103 0.68 -5.74 19.53
N ALA A 104 1.67 -5.02 20.06
CA ALA A 104 1.48 -4.24 21.26
C ALA A 104 0.52 -3.06 20.99
N SER A 105 -0.28 -2.70 22.00
CA SER A 105 -1.19 -1.55 21.91
C SER A 105 -0.46 -0.21 22.07
N ASP A 106 0.75 -0.22 22.63
CA ASP A 106 1.58 0.96 22.79
C ASP A 106 2.52 1.13 21.59
N CYS A 107 2.43 2.29 20.95
CA CYS A 107 3.27 2.68 19.84
C CYS A 107 3.54 4.19 19.97
N PRO A 108 4.59 4.61 20.68
CA PRO A 108 4.98 6.01 20.76
C PRO A 108 5.15 6.62 19.37
N ALA A 109 4.78 7.90 19.23
CA ALA A 109 5.02 8.60 17.98
C ALA A 109 6.52 8.86 17.81
N GLU A 110 7.02 8.64 16.59
CA GLU A 110 8.37 9.05 16.22
C GLU A 110 8.45 10.58 16.20
N ILE A 111 9.57 11.11 16.68
CA ILE A 111 9.83 12.57 16.67
C ILE A 111 10.37 12.91 15.29
N MET A 112 9.63 13.74 14.57
CA MET A 112 9.94 14.14 13.19
C MET A 112 10.04 15.66 13.10
N ASP A 113 10.93 16.15 12.24
CA ASP A 113 10.97 17.56 11.86
C ASP A 113 9.88 17.86 10.83
N ALA A 114 9.45 19.14 10.78
CA ALA A 114 8.42 19.58 9.83
C ALA A 114 8.85 19.44 8.36
N GLU A 115 10.15 19.36 8.08
CA GLU A 115 10.72 19.18 6.74
C GLU A 115 11.03 17.71 6.42
N ASP A 116 10.77 16.78 7.35
CA ASP A 116 10.97 15.36 7.09
C ASP A 116 9.95 14.84 6.06
N PRO A 117 10.35 13.91 5.18
CA PRO A 117 9.45 13.28 4.21
C PRO A 117 8.26 12.60 4.87
N LEU A 118 7.04 12.94 4.45
CA LEU A 118 5.80 12.38 4.98
C LEU A 118 5.14 11.41 4.00
N PHE A 119 4.89 11.85 2.77
CA PHE A 119 4.28 10.99 1.75
C PHE A 119 4.64 11.39 0.32
N ILE A 120 4.44 10.46 -0.62
CA ILE A 120 4.64 10.67 -2.05
C ILE A 120 3.30 10.54 -2.76
N LEU A 121 2.91 11.57 -3.51
CA LEU A 121 1.77 11.53 -4.42
C LEU A 121 2.22 11.60 -5.87
N TYR A 122 1.65 10.73 -6.71
CA TYR A 122 1.95 10.70 -8.13
C TYR A 122 0.97 11.53 -8.93
N THR A 123 1.49 12.47 -9.69
CA THR A 123 0.75 13.23 -10.70
C THR A 123 0.86 12.56 -12.07
N SER A 124 -0.07 12.89 -13.00
CA SER A 124 -0.09 12.31 -14.35
C SER A 124 1.14 12.66 -15.21
N GLY A 125 1.91 13.67 -14.82
CA GLY A 125 3.12 14.11 -15.52
C GLY A 125 2.85 14.58 -16.96
N SER A 126 3.45 15.69 -17.36
CA SER A 126 3.35 16.23 -18.74
C SER A 126 4.05 15.36 -19.79
N THR A 127 4.92 14.45 -19.38
CA THR A 127 5.74 13.57 -20.25
C THR A 127 5.19 12.15 -20.38
N GLY A 128 3.96 11.89 -19.91
CA GLY A 128 3.33 10.58 -19.96
C GLY A 128 3.75 9.61 -18.85
N LYS A 129 4.88 9.84 -18.16
CA LYS A 129 5.25 9.06 -16.95
C LYS A 129 4.78 9.78 -15.70
N PRO A 130 4.14 9.09 -14.76
CA PRO A 130 3.80 9.68 -13.47
C PRO A 130 5.04 10.20 -12.75
N LYS A 131 4.92 11.37 -12.11
CA LYS A 131 5.99 11.96 -11.29
C LYS A 131 5.56 11.92 -9.83
N GLY A 132 6.41 11.39 -8.96
CA GLY A 132 6.23 11.41 -7.52
C GLY A 132 6.55 12.80 -6.96
N ALA A 133 5.55 13.44 -6.35
CA ALA A 133 5.75 14.66 -5.57
C ALA A 133 5.91 14.28 -4.11
N LEU A 134 7.07 14.58 -3.52
CA LEU A 134 7.35 14.38 -2.11
C LEU A 134 6.72 15.53 -1.32
N HIS A 135 6.03 15.17 -0.26
CA HIS A 135 5.44 16.10 0.71
C HIS A 135 6.08 15.90 2.08
N THR A 136 6.24 16.99 2.80
CA THR A 136 6.72 17.06 4.17
C THR A 136 5.62 17.48 5.12
#